data_41e56a70ddaff834776be98f10eba3f7
#
_entry.id   41e56a70ddaff834776be98f10eba3f7
#
_cell.length_a   1.000
_cell.length_b   1.000
_cell.length_c   1.000
_cell.angle_alpha   90.00
_cell.angle_beta   90.00
_cell.angle_gamma   90.00
#
_symmetry.space_group_name_H-M   'P 1'
#
loop_
_entity.id
_entity.type
_entity.pdbx_description
1 polymer ?
#
loop_
_entity_poly.entity_id
_entity_poly.type
_entity_poly.pdbx_seq_one_letter_code
_entity_poly.pdbx_strand_id
1 'polypeptide(L)'
;MQSRINVEISLFGSFRKFDNGQPVILFLPQGANLNTIRSGLSKELAARYPEFNQQALIDESALADEREILSDTYCLERNVKLAILPPVCGG
;
A
#
# COMPACT_ATOMS: atom_id res chain seq x y z
N MET A 1 -18.37 17.74 -1.77
CA MET A 1 -18.01 16.67 -0.83
C MET A 1 -16.95 15.77 -1.43
N GLN A 2 -15.92 15.53 -0.68
CA GLN A 2 -14.88 14.63 -1.15
C GLN A 2 -15.26 13.20 -0.86
N SER A 3 -15.24 12.38 -1.87
CA SER A 3 -15.42 10.95 -1.70
C SER A 3 -14.13 10.33 -1.21
N ARG A 4 -14.21 9.61 -0.13
CA ARG A 4 -13.07 8.85 0.37
C ARG A 4 -13.23 7.41 -0.01
N ILE A 5 -12.14 6.83 -0.47
CA ILE A 5 -12.13 5.46 -0.96
C ILE A 5 -11.39 4.59 0.03
N ASN A 6 -11.98 3.45 0.33
CA ASN A 6 -11.40 2.47 1.24
C ASN A 6 -10.42 1.59 0.47
N VAL A 7 -9.16 1.59 0.89
CA VAL A 7 -8.12 0.78 0.27
C VAL A 7 -7.60 -0.17 1.32
N GLU A 8 -7.79 -1.47 1.10
CA GLU A 8 -7.22 -2.50 1.97
C GLU A 8 -5.92 -2.99 1.35
N ILE A 9 -4.84 -2.95 2.11
CA ILE A 9 -3.53 -3.38 1.61
C ILE A 9 -3.05 -4.55 2.45
N SER A 10 -2.89 -5.70 1.79
CA SER A 10 -2.32 -6.88 2.42
C SER A 10 -0.79 -6.80 2.35
N LEU A 11 -0.15 -7.20 3.44
CA LEU A 11 1.30 -7.09 3.56
C LEU A 11 1.93 -8.45 3.28
N PHE A 12 2.92 -8.46 2.41
CA PHE A 12 3.63 -9.69 2.03
C PHE A 12 5.14 -9.52 2.18
N GLY A 13 5.84 -10.64 2.19
CA GLY A 13 7.30 -10.64 2.24
C GLY A 13 7.83 -9.92 3.47
N SER A 14 8.77 -9.01 3.26
CA SER A 14 9.40 -8.28 4.35
C SER A 14 8.44 -7.42 5.16
N PHE A 15 7.28 -7.12 4.61
CA PHE A 15 6.30 -6.31 5.33
C PHE A 15 5.48 -7.10 6.33
N ARG A 16 5.55 -8.43 6.30
CA ARG A 16 4.72 -9.26 7.16
C ARG A 16 5.01 -9.05 8.64
N LYS A 17 6.19 -8.59 8.98
CA LYS A 17 6.50 -8.30 10.39
C LYS A 17 5.65 -7.15 10.94
N PHE A 18 5.03 -6.37 10.06
CA PHE A 18 4.11 -5.30 10.45
C PHE A 18 2.65 -5.74 10.34
N ASP A 19 2.43 -7.00 10.05
CA ASP A 19 1.10 -7.56 9.87
C ASP A 19 0.66 -8.17 11.20
N ASN A 20 -0.40 -7.62 11.76
CA ASN A 20 -0.96 -8.16 13.01
C ASN A 20 -2.18 -9.02 12.74
N GLY A 21 -2.22 -9.63 11.56
CA GLY A 21 -3.33 -10.51 11.18
C GLY A 21 -4.42 -9.83 10.40
N GLN A 22 -4.25 -8.55 10.08
CA GLN A 22 -5.26 -7.78 9.37
C GLN A 22 -4.59 -6.87 8.34
N PRO A 23 -5.26 -6.63 7.21
CA PRO A 23 -4.72 -5.71 6.22
C PRO A 23 -4.70 -4.29 6.75
N VAL A 24 -3.86 -3.47 6.15
CA VAL A 24 -3.84 -2.03 6.44
C VAL A 24 -4.96 -1.39 5.65
N ILE A 25 -5.76 -0.58 6.32
CA ILE A 25 -6.89 0.09 5.67
C ILE A 25 -6.59 1.59 5.60
N LEU A 26 -6.63 2.12 4.39
CA LEU A 26 -6.43 3.54 4.15
C LEU A 26 -7.70 4.15 3.59
N PHE A 27 -7.92 5.41 3.90
CA PHE A 27 -9.01 6.18 3.30
C PHE A 27 -8.39 7.31 2.51
N LEU A 28 -8.50 7.22 1.19
CA LEU A 28 -7.84 8.13 0.27
C LEU A 28 -8.86 8.78 -0.65
N PRO A 29 -8.54 9.97 -1.18
CA PRO A 29 -9.47 10.64 -2.09
C PRO A 29 -9.54 9.92 -3.44
N GLN A 30 -10.67 10.04 -4.08
CA GLN A 30 -10.83 9.54 -5.44
C GLN A 30 -9.80 10.21 -6.34
N GLY A 31 -9.20 9.44 -7.22
CA GLY A 31 -8.17 9.97 -8.11
C GLY A 31 -6.74 9.82 -7.58
N ALA A 32 -6.59 9.30 -6.37
CA ALA A 32 -5.24 9.12 -5.80
C ALA A 32 -4.43 8.18 -6.68
N ASN A 33 -3.16 8.54 -6.87
CA ASN A 33 -2.25 7.71 -7.67
C ASN A 33 -1.44 6.79 -6.78
N LEU A 34 -0.54 6.02 -7.39
CA LEU A 34 0.27 5.07 -6.63
C LEU A 34 1.14 5.75 -5.58
N ASN A 35 1.69 6.92 -5.88
CA ASN A 35 2.51 7.63 -4.91
C ASN A 35 1.70 8.02 -3.69
N THR A 36 0.47 8.43 -3.87
CA THR A 36 -0.41 8.78 -2.76
C THR A 36 -0.71 7.54 -1.91
N ILE A 37 -0.95 6.40 -2.57
CA ILE A 37 -1.21 5.15 -1.86
C ILE A 37 0.02 4.74 -1.06
N ARG A 38 1.20 4.79 -1.66
CA ARG A 38 2.45 4.44 -0.97
C ARG A 38 2.72 5.36 0.21
N SER A 39 2.51 6.66 0.04
CA SER A 39 2.68 7.60 1.14
C SER A 39 1.72 7.33 2.28
N GLY A 40 0.47 7.02 1.95
CA GLY A 40 -0.52 6.70 2.97
C GLY A 40 -0.15 5.45 3.74
N LEU A 41 0.33 4.42 3.03
CA LEU A 41 0.76 3.20 3.68
C LEU A 41 1.95 3.44 4.60
N SER A 42 2.92 4.22 4.13
CA SER A 42 4.09 4.55 4.94
C SER A 42 3.71 5.28 6.21
N LYS A 43 2.83 6.26 6.10
CA LYS A 43 2.39 7.02 7.27
C LYS A 43 1.63 6.14 8.26
N GLU A 44 0.80 5.25 7.76
CA GLU A 44 0.03 4.37 8.62
C GLU A 44 0.94 3.40 9.36
N LEU A 45 1.92 2.81 8.67
CA LEU A 45 2.84 1.89 9.31
C LEU A 45 3.72 2.61 10.32
N ALA A 46 4.17 3.82 10.00
CA ALA A 46 4.98 4.59 10.94
C ALA A 46 4.18 4.97 12.19
N ALA A 47 2.89 5.23 12.04
CA ALA A 47 2.04 5.57 13.17
C ALA A 47 1.83 4.37 14.09
N ARG A 48 1.71 3.17 13.52
CA ARG A 48 1.51 1.95 14.31
C ARG A 48 2.80 1.41 14.89
N TYR A 49 3.89 1.56 14.15
CA TYR A 49 5.17 0.98 14.52
C TYR A 49 6.24 2.08 14.49
N PRO A 50 6.56 2.66 15.64
CA PRO A 50 7.54 3.76 15.67
C PRO A 50 8.90 3.40 15.08
N GLU A 51 9.22 2.12 15.00
CA GLU A 51 10.48 1.65 14.44
C GLU A 51 10.46 1.56 12.91
N PHE A 52 9.31 1.80 12.31
CA PHE A 52 9.19 1.65 10.86
C PHE A 52 10.03 2.72 10.15
N ASN A 53 10.94 2.27 9.30
CA ASN A 53 11.80 3.18 8.54
C ASN A 53 12.06 2.63 7.13
N GLN A 54 11.04 1.99 6.54
CA GLN A 54 11.22 1.29 5.27
C GLN A 54 10.50 1.99 4.12
N GLN A 55 10.54 3.31 4.11
CA GLN A 55 9.93 4.07 3.02
C GLN A 55 10.51 3.66 1.66
N ALA A 56 11.84 3.47 1.59
CA ALA A 56 12.46 3.09 0.34
C ALA A 56 11.96 1.74 -0.16
N LEU A 57 11.73 0.80 0.76
CA LEU A 57 11.22 -0.50 0.38
C LEU A 57 9.81 -0.38 -0.17
N ILE A 58 8.98 0.47 0.43
CA ILE A 58 7.64 0.71 -0.09
C ILE A 58 7.71 1.30 -1.49
N ASP A 59 8.62 2.26 -1.69
CA ASP A 59 8.75 2.92 -3.00
C ASP A 59 9.20 1.95 -4.09
N GLU A 60 9.95 0.93 -3.73
CA GLU A 60 10.44 -0.07 -4.68
C GLU A 60 9.49 -1.24 -4.86
N SER A 61 8.47 -1.33 -4.05
CA SER A 61 7.55 -2.45 -4.08
C SER A 61 6.46 -2.25 -5.12
N ALA A 62 5.94 -3.34 -5.63
CA ALA A 62 4.80 -3.30 -6.55
C ALA A 62 3.51 -3.31 -5.74
N LEU A 63 2.50 -2.66 -6.28
CA LEU A 63 1.14 -2.76 -5.77
C LEU A 63 0.32 -3.52 -6.81
N ALA A 64 -0.48 -4.45 -6.34
CA ALA A 64 -1.28 -5.29 -7.23
C ALA A 64 -2.71 -5.40 -6.71
N ASP A 65 -3.65 -5.49 -7.63
CA ASP A 65 -5.02 -5.83 -7.27
C ASP A 65 -5.22 -7.33 -7.48
N GLU A 66 -6.47 -7.77 -7.54
CA GLU A 66 -6.77 -9.19 -7.68
C GLU A 66 -6.41 -9.74 -9.07
N ARG A 67 -6.12 -8.89 -10.02
CA ARG A 67 -5.91 -9.30 -11.40
C ARG A 67 -4.50 -9.05 -11.90
N GLU A 68 -3.88 -7.96 -11.46
CA GLU A 68 -2.63 -7.55 -12.09
C GLU A 68 -1.86 -6.58 -11.21
N ILE A 69 -0.61 -6.39 -11.56
CA ILE A 69 0.22 -5.36 -10.94
C ILE A 69 -0.23 -4.02 -11.51
N LEU A 70 -0.42 -3.04 -10.63
CA LEU A 70 -0.92 -1.74 -11.04
C LEU A 70 0.16 -0.96 -11.78
N SER A 71 -0.25 -0.29 -12.84
CA SER A 71 0.66 0.52 -13.64
C SER A 71 0.83 1.91 -13.03
N ASP A 72 1.83 2.65 -13.52
CA ASP A 72 2.09 4.01 -13.05
C ASP A 72 0.95 4.97 -13.33
N THR A 73 0.06 4.61 -14.25
CA THR A 73 -1.07 5.46 -14.60
C THR A 73 -2.31 5.15 -13.77
N TYR A 74 -2.20 4.23 -12.83
CA TYR A 74 -3.34 3.84 -12.02
C TYR A 74 -3.90 5.01 -11.21
N CYS A 75 -5.21 5.15 -11.22
CA CYS A 75 -5.91 6.12 -10.40
C CYS A 75 -7.02 5.42 -9.63
N LEU A 76 -7.13 5.76 -8.38
CA LEU A 76 -8.09 5.14 -7.48
C LEU A 76 -9.49 5.65 -7.77
N GLU A 77 -10.41 4.77 -8.09
CA GLU A 77 -11.78 5.16 -8.45
C GLU A 77 -12.84 4.56 -7.55
N ARG A 78 -12.53 3.45 -6.90
CA ARG A 78 -13.50 2.73 -6.06
C ARG A 78 -12.77 1.98 -4.96
N ASN A 79 -13.51 1.51 -3.99
CA ASN A 79 -12.94 0.68 -2.95
C ASN A 79 -12.22 -0.51 -3.57
N VAL A 80 -11.05 -0.83 -3.05
CA VAL A 80 -10.21 -1.82 -3.68
C VAL A 80 -9.39 -2.55 -2.63
N LYS A 81 -9.07 -3.79 -2.92
CA LYS A 81 -8.15 -4.60 -2.12
C LYS A 81 -6.86 -4.76 -2.89
N LEU A 82 -5.77 -4.32 -2.28
CA LEU A 82 -4.47 -4.36 -2.91
C LEU A 82 -3.52 -5.21 -2.07
N ALA A 83 -2.42 -5.59 -2.68
CA ALA A 83 -1.31 -6.25 -2.01
C ALA A 83 -0.05 -5.47 -2.32
N ILE A 84 0.83 -5.31 -1.32
CA ILE A 84 2.15 -4.75 -1.58
C ILE A 84 3.14 -5.89 -1.65
N LEU A 85 3.87 -5.94 -2.76
CA LEU A 85 4.79 -7.02 -3.07
C LEU A 85 6.20 -6.44 -3.09
N PRO A 86 7.03 -6.73 -2.08
CA PRO A 86 8.38 -6.19 -2.07
C PRO A 86 9.20 -6.79 -3.20
N PRO A 87 10.27 -6.09 -3.62
CA PRO A 87 11.09 -6.60 -4.68
C PRO A 87 11.74 -7.90 -4.26
N VAL A 88 11.86 -8.84 -5.21
CA VAL A 88 12.56 -10.08 -4.96
C VAL A 88 14.04 -9.78 -5.04
N CYS A 89 14.70 -9.78 -3.90
CA CYS A 89 16.14 -9.65 -3.89
C CYS A 89 16.69 -10.97 -4.40
N GLY A 90 17.34 -10.93 -5.54
CA GLY A 90 17.80 -12.12 -6.22
C GLY A 90 18.87 -12.85 -5.45
N GLY A 91 18.62 -13.31 -4.43
CA GLY A 91 19.61 -14.06 -3.68
C GLY A 91 18.91 -14.65 -2.55
#